data_4912319e79aa6005691bded946328bf9
#
_entry.id   4912319e79aa6005691bded946328bf9
#
_cell.length_a   1.000
_cell.length_b   1.000
_cell.length_c   1.000
_cell.angle_alpha   90.00
_cell.angle_beta   90.00
_cell.angle_gamma   90.00
#
_symmetry.space_group_name_H-M   'P 1'
#
loop_
_entity.id
_entity.type
_entity.pdbx_description
1 polymer ?
#
loop_
_entity_poly.entity_id
_entity_poly.type
_entity_poly.pdbx_seq_one_letter_code
_entity_poly.pdbx_strand_id
1 'polypeptide(L)'
;KDVALQALPHLMTTAAKKQGLDDGIVILTATSGDTGTAAMSGFGDVQHTDIVVFYPEVGVSDIQRRQMQTEPAHNAHVTAISGNFDDAQKAVKSLLSDQSLAADLADKHLRFSSANSINIGRLVPQIVYYIHAYAQLVKQHQIASGEAINIVVPTGNFGNMLAAYYASQIGLPVAQFVVASNENNVLTDFFNTGTYDRQRTFKVTNAPAMDILVSSNLERL
;
A
#
# COMPACT_ATOMS: atom_id res chain seq x y z
N LYS A 1 5.67 0.67 5.09
CA LYS A 1 4.32 1.24 4.85
C LYS A 1 4.15 2.59 5.56
N ASP A 2 4.64 2.73 6.80
CA ASP A 2 4.39 3.91 7.64
C ASP A 2 4.82 5.22 7.00
N VAL A 3 6.07 5.34 6.58
CA VAL A 3 6.59 6.60 5.99
C VAL A 3 5.75 7.07 4.81
N ALA A 4 5.39 6.14 3.90
CA ALA A 4 4.55 6.48 2.76
C ALA A 4 3.13 6.87 3.17
N LEU A 5 2.55 6.19 4.17
CA LEU A 5 1.20 6.46 4.65
C LEU A 5 1.12 7.70 5.53
N GLN A 6 2.20 8.09 6.20
CA GLN A 6 2.28 9.38 6.88
C GLN A 6 2.45 10.56 5.89
N ALA A 7 3.15 10.35 4.78
CA ALA A 7 3.30 11.37 3.75
C ALA A 7 2.03 11.57 2.89
N LEU A 8 1.28 10.49 2.64
CA LEU A 8 0.12 10.49 1.73
C LEU A 8 -0.97 11.50 2.09
N PRO A 9 -1.44 11.62 3.35
CA PRO A 9 -2.45 12.60 3.73
C PRO A 9 -2.05 14.03 3.40
N HIS A 10 -0.81 14.39 3.68
CA HIS A 10 -0.27 15.72 3.41
C HIS A 10 -0.18 16.03 1.91
N LEU A 11 0.19 15.03 1.10
CA LEU A 11 0.19 15.18 -0.36
C LEU A 11 -1.23 15.35 -0.88
N MET A 12 -2.19 14.56 -0.39
CA MET A 12 -3.58 14.60 -0.83
C MET A 12 -4.27 15.91 -0.46
N THR A 13 -4.19 16.32 0.79
CA THR A 13 -4.82 17.55 1.28
C THR A 13 -4.19 18.80 0.64
N THR A 14 -2.87 18.80 0.42
CA THR A 14 -2.19 19.88 -0.30
C THR A 14 -2.64 19.94 -1.76
N ALA A 15 -2.77 18.79 -2.43
CA ALA A 15 -3.23 18.72 -3.82
C ALA A 15 -4.69 19.19 -3.94
N ALA A 16 -5.58 18.75 -3.04
CA ALA A 16 -6.96 19.18 -2.99
C ALA A 16 -7.05 20.71 -2.85
N LYS A 17 -6.34 21.29 -1.88
CA LYS A 17 -6.28 22.74 -1.67
C LYS A 17 -5.78 23.51 -2.90
N LYS A 18 -4.73 23.01 -3.59
CA LYS A 18 -4.20 23.63 -4.81
C LYS A 18 -5.20 23.62 -5.97
N GLN A 19 -6.08 22.62 -5.99
CA GLN A 19 -7.12 22.48 -7.02
C GLN A 19 -8.44 23.18 -6.65
N GLY A 20 -8.52 23.83 -5.49
CA GLY A 20 -9.75 24.47 -5.00
C GLY A 20 -10.84 23.45 -4.65
N LEU A 21 -10.46 22.23 -4.24
CA LEU A 21 -11.38 21.17 -3.82
C LEU A 21 -11.58 21.26 -2.32
N ASP A 22 -12.77 21.66 -1.90
CA ASP A 22 -13.14 21.79 -0.47
C ASP A 22 -13.86 20.55 0.07
N ASP A 23 -14.06 19.53 -0.76
CA ASP A 23 -14.74 18.30 -0.34
C ASP A 23 -13.89 17.51 0.66
N GLY A 24 -14.56 16.89 1.64
CA GLY A 24 -13.95 15.91 2.52
C GLY A 24 -13.54 14.65 1.76
N ILE A 25 -12.42 14.03 2.16
CA ILE A 25 -11.90 12.83 1.50
C ILE A 25 -12.12 11.62 2.41
N VAL A 26 -12.95 10.68 1.97
CA VAL A 26 -13.18 9.41 2.68
C VAL A 26 -12.24 8.35 2.14
N ILE A 27 -11.30 7.92 2.98
CA ILE A 27 -10.26 6.95 2.62
C ILE A 27 -10.74 5.53 2.93
N LEU A 28 -11.01 4.75 1.89
CA LEU A 28 -11.35 3.33 2.05
C LEU A 28 -10.10 2.46 1.98
N THR A 29 -9.92 1.59 2.97
CA THR A 29 -8.74 0.74 3.10
C THR A 29 -9.13 -0.69 3.44
N ALA A 30 -8.74 -1.65 2.60
CA ALA A 30 -8.74 -3.06 2.95
C ALA A 30 -7.38 -3.44 3.53
N THR A 31 -7.35 -4.26 4.58
CA THR A 31 -6.10 -4.65 5.23
C THR A 31 -6.09 -6.09 5.70
N SER A 32 -4.90 -6.71 5.67
CA SER A 32 -4.57 -7.93 6.41
C SER A 32 -3.81 -7.64 7.72
N GLY A 33 -3.76 -6.34 8.12
CA GLY A 33 -3.15 -5.88 9.37
C GLY A 33 -2.30 -4.63 9.19
N ASP A 34 -1.10 -4.71 8.64
CA ASP A 34 -0.10 -3.63 8.56
C ASP A 34 -0.59 -2.35 7.86
N THR A 35 -1.32 -2.49 6.76
CA THR A 35 -1.79 -1.33 6.01
C THR A 35 -2.84 -0.56 6.79
N GLY A 36 -3.75 -1.28 7.48
CA GLY A 36 -4.79 -0.66 8.29
C GLY A 36 -4.21 0.15 9.44
N THR A 37 -3.35 -0.46 10.24
CA THR A 37 -2.69 0.22 11.36
C THR A 37 -1.92 1.45 10.92
N ALA A 38 -1.08 1.31 9.88
CA ALA A 38 -0.29 2.43 9.36
C ALA A 38 -1.13 3.53 8.70
N ALA A 39 -2.23 3.17 8.04
CA ALA A 39 -3.13 4.15 7.41
C ALA A 39 -3.94 4.92 8.46
N MET A 40 -4.47 4.24 9.48
CA MET A 40 -5.18 4.90 10.58
C MET A 40 -4.27 5.89 11.31
N SER A 41 -3.05 5.48 11.65
CA SER A 41 -2.06 6.36 12.27
C SER A 41 -1.66 7.55 11.36
N GLY A 42 -1.51 7.31 10.05
CA GLY A 42 -1.10 8.36 9.12
C GLY A 42 -2.19 9.38 8.79
N PHE A 43 -3.45 8.95 8.70
CA PHE A 43 -4.61 9.81 8.45
C PHE A 43 -5.28 10.30 9.72
N GLY A 44 -4.87 9.79 10.90
CA GLY A 44 -5.45 10.13 12.18
C GLY A 44 -5.46 11.63 12.43
N ASP A 45 -6.65 12.17 12.69
CA ASP A 45 -6.94 13.59 12.95
C ASP A 45 -6.44 14.57 11.85
N VAL A 46 -6.18 14.07 10.64
CA VAL A 46 -5.86 14.94 9.50
C VAL A 46 -7.14 15.61 9.01
N GLN A 47 -7.15 16.95 8.99
CA GLN A 47 -8.32 17.74 8.58
C GLN A 47 -8.80 17.40 7.17
N HIS A 48 -10.11 17.43 6.96
CA HIS A 48 -10.79 17.10 5.71
C HIS A 48 -10.58 15.65 5.24
N THR A 49 -10.22 14.74 6.14
CA THR A 49 -10.13 13.31 5.84
C THR A 49 -10.85 12.47 6.88
N ASP A 50 -11.52 11.42 6.42
CA ASP A 50 -12.03 10.32 7.25
C ASP A 50 -11.45 9.01 6.72
N ILE A 51 -11.04 8.12 7.61
CA ILE A 51 -10.50 6.82 7.20
C ILE A 51 -11.37 5.68 7.70
N VAL A 52 -11.78 4.81 6.77
CA VAL A 52 -12.55 3.59 7.04
C VAL A 52 -11.72 2.38 6.65
N VAL A 53 -11.40 1.54 7.62
CA VAL A 53 -10.58 0.35 7.45
C VAL A 53 -11.44 -0.91 7.57
N PHE A 54 -11.39 -1.75 6.54
CA PHE A 54 -12.02 -3.07 6.51
C PHE A 54 -10.96 -4.16 6.68
N TYR A 55 -11.15 -5.04 7.65
CA TYR A 55 -10.26 -6.18 7.87
C TYR A 55 -11.05 -7.48 8.02
N PRO A 56 -10.52 -8.63 7.59
CA PRO A 56 -11.15 -9.92 7.80
C PRO A 56 -11.16 -10.28 9.29
N GLU A 57 -12.27 -10.77 9.80
CA GLU A 57 -12.41 -11.20 11.19
C GLU A 57 -11.39 -12.28 11.57
N VAL A 58 -11.05 -13.13 10.59
CA VAL A 58 -10.03 -14.18 10.72
C VAL A 58 -8.87 -13.88 9.76
N GLY A 59 -7.62 -14.01 10.25
CA GLY A 59 -6.42 -13.83 9.41
C GLY A 59 -5.64 -12.53 9.64
N VAL A 60 -6.09 -11.70 10.59
CA VAL A 60 -5.31 -10.57 11.12
C VAL A 60 -4.75 -10.97 12.47
N SER A 61 -3.48 -10.62 12.76
CA SER A 61 -2.89 -10.90 14.06
C SER A 61 -3.60 -10.14 15.18
N ASP A 62 -3.66 -10.73 16.38
CA ASP A 62 -4.30 -10.10 17.52
C ASP A 62 -3.71 -8.73 17.88
N ILE A 63 -2.40 -8.58 17.70
CA ILE A 63 -1.71 -7.32 17.95
C ILE A 63 -2.20 -6.24 16.98
N GLN A 64 -2.20 -6.53 15.67
CA GLN A 64 -2.62 -5.58 14.64
C GLN A 64 -4.11 -5.25 14.74
N ARG A 65 -4.95 -6.24 15.07
CA ARG A 65 -6.37 -6.01 15.33
C ARG A 65 -6.57 -5.03 16.50
N ARG A 66 -5.86 -5.25 17.62
CA ARG A 66 -5.92 -4.35 18.78
C ARG A 66 -5.40 -2.95 18.46
N GLN A 67 -4.30 -2.83 17.70
CA GLN A 67 -3.78 -1.53 17.28
C GLN A 67 -4.83 -0.74 16.50
N MET A 68 -5.55 -1.37 15.56
CA MET A 68 -6.63 -0.70 14.82
C MET A 68 -7.83 -0.35 15.72
N GLN A 69 -8.24 -1.26 16.59
CA GLN A 69 -9.39 -1.05 17.49
C GLN A 69 -9.16 -0.01 18.59
N THR A 70 -7.91 0.27 18.91
CA THR A 70 -7.52 1.24 19.96
C THR A 70 -6.91 2.52 19.38
N GLU A 71 -6.98 2.72 18.08
CA GLU A 71 -6.54 3.97 17.44
C GLU A 71 -7.36 5.15 17.99
N PRO A 72 -6.72 6.16 18.61
CA PRO A 72 -7.44 7.23 19.30
C PRO A 72 -8.00 8.32 18.38
N ALA A 73 -7.62 8.34 17.11
CA ALA A 73 -8.02 9.38 16.17
C ALA A 73 -9.54 9.41 15.95
N HIS A 74 -10.14 10.60 15.99
CA HIS A 74 -11.60 10.79 15.92
C HIS A 74 -12.18 10.50 14.53
N ASN A 75 -11.37 10.66 13.48
CA ASN A 75 -11.73 10.43 12.08
C ASN A 75 -11.36 9.02 11.59
N ALA A 76 -10.97 8.11 12.50
CA ALA A 76 -10.55 6.76 12.15
C ALA A 76 -11.63 5.74 12.54
N HIS A 77 -12.09 4.97 11.56
CA HIS A 77 -13.13 3.96 11.71
C HIS A 77 -12.63 2.60 11.25
N VAL A 78 -12.88 1.55 12.03
CA VAL A 78 -12.47 0.18 11.71
C VAL A 78 -13.63 -0.78 11.80
N THR A 79 -13.75 -1.67 10.82
CA THR A 79 -14.84 -2.65 10.74
C THR A 79 -14.29 -4.02 10.31
N ALA A 80 -14.64 -5.06 11.09
CA ALA A 80 -14.40 -6.43 10.68
C ALA A 80 -15.42 -6.86 9.62
N ILE A 81 -14.99 -7.68 8.67
CA ILE A 81 -15.88 -8.32 7.69
C ILE A 81 -15.78 -9.84 7.79
N SER A 82 -16.89 -10.52 7.48
CA SER A 82 -16.88 -11.96 7.26
C SER A 82 -16.27 -12.23 5.89
N GLY A 83 -15.19 -13.02 5.82
CA GLY A 83 -14.45 -13.31 4.60
C GLY A 83 -12.94 -13.19 4.81
N ASN A 84 -12.20 -13.11 3.73
CA ASN A 84 -10.73 -12.96 3.73
C ASN A 84 -10.28 -11.58 3.23
N PHE A 85 -8.97 -11.37 3.16
CA PHE A 85 -8.42 -10.09 2.68
C PHE A 85 -8.83 -9.76 1.23
N ASP A 86 -8.91 -10.75 0.35
CA ASP A 86 -9.29 -10.53 -1.05
C ASP A 86 -10.75 -10.09 -1.16
N ASP A 87 -11.64 -10.60 -0.29
CA ASP A 87 -13.03 -10.16 -0.19
C ASP A 87 -13.12 -8.70 0.26
N ALA A 88 -12.35 -8.31 1.27
CA ALA A 88 -12.25 -6.92 1.71
C ALA A 88 -11.74 -6.00 0.60
N GLN A 89 -10.70 -6.42 -0.11
CA GLN A 89 -10.12 -5.64 -1.21
C GLN A 89 -11.08 -5.51 -2.39
N LYS A 90 -11.82 -6.57 -2.72
CA LYS A 90 -12.84 -6.57 -3.76
C LYS A 90 -13.99 -5.63 -3.40
N ALA A 91 -14.45 -5.67 -2.14
CA ALA A 91 -15.50 -4.77 -1.66
C ALA A 91 -15.07 -3.29 -1.74
N VAL A 92 -13.86 -2.96 -1.29
CA VAL A 92 -13.31 -1.60 -1.41
C VAL A 92 -13.23 -1.15 -2.86
N LYS A 93 -12.76 -2.00 -3.77
CA LYS A 93 -12.71 -1.69 -5.21
C LYS A 93 -14.10 -1.46 -5.79
N SER A 94 -15.09 -2.26 -5.38
CA SER A 94 -16.48 -2.10 -5.81
C SER A 94 -17.06 -0.76 -5.36
N LEU A 95 -16.86 -0.38 -4.09
CA LEU A 95 -17.30 0.91 -3.55
C LEU A 95 -16.63 2.09 -4.29
N LEU A 96 -15.34 2.01 -4.57
CA LEU A 96 -14.60 3.05 -5.29
C LEU A 96 -15.05 3.22 -6.74
N SER A 97 -15.62 2.20 -7.36
CA SER A 97 -16.12 2.21 -8.74
C SER A 97 -17.63 2.43 -8.86
N ASP A 98 -18.35 2.53 -7.75
CA ASP A 98 -19.80 2.75 -7.73
C ASP A 98 -20.14 4.21 -8.04
N GLN A 99 -20.67 4.45 -9.24
CA GLN A 99 -21.02 5.79 -9.72
C GLN A 99 -22.22 6.39 -8.95
N SER A 100 -23.17 5.58 -8.52
CA SER A 100 -24.34 6.04 -7.76
C SER A 100 -23.89 6.55 -6.39
N LEU A 101 -23.08 5.73 -5.69
CA LEU A 101 -22.55 6.10 -4.39
C LEU A 101 -21.59 7.32 -4.49
N ALA A 102 -20.82 7.42 -5.57
CA ALA A 102 -19.97 8.60 -5.81
C ALA A 102 -20.79 9.89 -5.98
N ALA A 103 -21.95 9.81 -6.66
CA ALA A 103 -22.86 10.97 -6.79
C ALA A 103 -23.49 11.35 -5.44
N ASP A 104 -23.98 10.36 -4.67
CA ASP A 104 -24.55 10.59 -3.33
C ASP A 104 -23.54 11.23 -2.35
N LEU A 105 -22.26 10.90 -2.50
CA LEU A 105 -21.19 11.51 -1.71
C LEU A 105 -20.88 12.94 -2.18
N ALA A 106 -20.85 13.16 -3.49
CA ALA A 106 -20.60 14.48 -4.04
C ALA A 106 -21.67 15.50 -3.59
N ASP A 107 -22.93 15.10 -3.50
CA ASP A 107 -24.03 15.90 -2.95
C ASP A 107 -23.80 16.29 -1.47
N LYS A 108 -22.98 15.54 -0.76
CA LYS A 108 -22.59 15.79 0.63
C LYS A 108 -21.21 16.44 0.76
N HIS A 109 -20.65 16.92 -0.34
CA HIS A 109 -19.28 17.44 -0.38
C HIS A 109 -18.22 16.44 0.13
N LEU A 110 -18.39 15.17 -0.24
CA LEU A 110 -17.47 14.08 0.08
C LEU A 110 -17.01 13.37 -1.19
N ARG A 111 -15.84 12.80 -1.16
CA ARG A 111 -15.31 11.94 -2.22
C ARG A 111 -14.47 10.80 -1.70
N PHE A 112 -14.50 9.68 -2.41
CA PHE A 112 -13.69 8.53 -2.06
C PHE A 112 -12.23 8.66 -2.52
N SER A 113 -11.35 8.07 -1.72
CA SER A 113 -9.98 7.71 -2.09
C SER A 113 -9.57 6.42 -1.37
N SER A 114 -8.33 5.98 -1.54
CA SER A 114 -7.83 4.76 -0.90
C SER A 114 -6.41 4.93 -0.39
N ALA A 115 -6.09 4.28 0.74
CA ALA A 115 -4.73 4.14 1.24
C ALA A 115 -4.08 2.79 0.88
N ASN A 116 -4.74 1.95 0.09
CA ASN A 116 -4.14 0.72 -0.45
C ASN A 116 -3.07 1.04 -1.51
N SER A 117 -2.26 0.05 -1.86
CA SER A 117 -1.16 0.20 -2.83
C SER A 117 -1.61 0.51 -4.25
N ILE A 118 -2.92 0.47 -4.53
CA ILE A 118 -3.50 0.99 -5.77
C ILE A 118 -3.39 2.51 -5.90
N ASN A 119 -3.22 3.24 -4.81
CA ASN A 119 -2.99 4.69 -4.83
C ASN A 119 -1.52 4.98 -5.15
N ILE A 120 -1.26 5.69 -6.25
CA ILE A 120 0.09 6.09 -6.68
C ILE A 120 0.80 6.96 -5.63
N GLY A 121 0.07 7.78 -4.89
CA GLY A 121 0.59 8.60 -3.81
C GLY A 121 1.17 7.80 -2.64
N ARG A 122 0.81 6.50 -2.53
CA ARG A 122 1.45 5.56 -1.62
C ARG A 122 2.73 4.94 -2.21
N LEU A 123 2.85 4.87 -3.53
CA LEU A 123 4.02 4.28 -4.20
C LEU A 123 5.16 5.29 -4.32
N VAL A 124 4.86 6.51 -4.76
CA VAL A 124 5.87 7.55 -5.04
C VAL A 124 6.79 7.83 -3.86
N PRO A 125 6.33 8.01 -2.61
CA PRO A 125 7.22 8.23 -1.48
C PRO A 125 8.21 7.08 -1.22
N GLN A 126 7.90 5.87 -1.68
CA GLN A 126 8.77 4.71 -1.50
C GLN A 126 10.01 4.75 -2.42
N ILE A 127 9.97 5.50 -3.50
CA ILE A 127 11.14 5.73 -4.38
C ILE A 127 12.29 6.35 -3.55
N VAL A 128 11.95 7.26 -2.65
CA VAL A 128 12.91 7.95 -1.78
C VAL A 128 13.71 6.98 -0.91
N TYR A 129 13.14 5.85 -0.50
CA TYR A 129 13.85 4.86 0.34
C TYR A 129 15.12 4.36 -0.33
N TYR A 130 15.03 4.04 -1.62
CA TYR A 130 16.13 3.48 -2.39
C TYR A 130 17.21 4.53 -2.70
N ILE A 131 16.79 5.72 -3.08
CA ILE A 131 17.69 6.83 -3.33
C ILE A 131 18.42 7.21 -2.03
N HIS A 132 17.69 7.30 -0.92
CA HIS A 132 18.29 7.62 0.38
C HIS A 132 19.25 6.51 0.84
N ALA A 133 18.86 5.24 0.75
CA ALA A 133 19.71 4.12 1.13
C ALA A 133 21.02 4.12 0.31
N TYR A 134 20.92 4.30 -1.01
CA TYR A 134 22.08 4.41 -1.89
C TYR A 134 22.99 5.57 -1.48
N ALA A 135 22.42 6.75 -1.27
CA ALA A 135 23.18 7.93 -0.84
C ALA A 135 23.89 7.71 0.50
N GLN A 136 23.28 6.96 1.44
CA GLN A 136 23.93 6.60 2.70
C GLN A 136 25.11 5.63 2.49
N LEU A 137 24.98 4.64 1.61
CA LEU A 137 26.07 3.71 1.29
C LEU A 137 27.27 4.46 0.72
N VAL A 138 27.04 5.39 -0.22
CA VAL A 138 28.10 6.25 -0.79
C VAL A 138 28.72 7.14 0.28
N LYS A 139 27.88 7.81 1.10
CA LYS A 139 28.35 8.68 2.19
C LYS A 139 29.20 7.95 3.23
N GLN A 140 28.86 6.70 3.50
CA GLN A 140 29.59 5.84 4.44
C GLN A 140 30.80 5.13 3.79
N HIS A 141 31.12 5.44 2.54
CA HIS A 141 32.21 4.82 1.78
C HIS A 141 32.11 3.28 1.65
N GLN A 142 30.87 2.73 1.72
CA GLN A 142 30.64 1.32 1.51
C GLN A 142 30.67 0.95 0.02
N ILE A 143 30.29 1.90 -0.85
CA ILE A 143 30.35 1.79 -2.30
C ILE A 143 30.88 3.10 -2.90
N ALA A 144 31.39 3.04 -4.13
CA ALA A 144 31.74 4.22 -4.91
C ALA A 144 30.48 4.87 -5.52
N SER A 145 30.54 6.18 -5.78
CA SER A 145 29.46 6.86 -6.50
C SER A 145 29.34 6.31 -7.92
N GLY A 146 28.15 5.89 -8.33
CA GLY A 146 27.88 5.24 -9.61
C GLY A 146 28.02 3.72 -9.58
N GLU A 147 28.50 3.12 -8.50
CA GLU A 147 28.58 1.67 -8.35
C GLU A 147 27.16 1.09 -8.22
N ALA A 148 26.86 0.04 -9.01
CA ALA A 148 25.56 -0.56 -9.04
C ALA A 148 25.32 -1.49 -7.83
N ILE A 149 24.12 -1.43 -7.26
CA ILE A 149 23.72 -2.24 -6.10
C ILE A 149 22.67 -3.29 -6.47
N ASN A 150 22.59 -4.36 -5.68
CA ASN A 150 21.49 -5.31 -5.73
C ASN A 150 20.41 -4.89 -4.73
N ILE A 151 19.14 -4.99 -5.15
CA ILE A 151 17.99 -4.66 -4.31
C ILE A 151 17.18 -5.91 -4.08
N VAL A 152 17.02 -6.32 -2.81
CA VAL A 152 16.23 -7.50 -2.39
C VAL A 152 15.01 -7.00 -1.63
N VAL A 153 13.82 -7.37 -2.10
CA VAL A 153 12.55 -6.95 -1.47
C VAL A 153 11.66 -8.15 -1.21
N PRO A 154 11.31 -8.44 0.05
CA PRO A 154 10.21 -9.34 0.37
C PRO A 154 8.91 -8.77 -0.21
N THR A 155 8.23 -9.53 -1.06
CA THR A 155 7.22 -8.96 -1.94
C THR A 155 5.90 -9.73 -1.87
N GLY A 156 4.79 -8.99 -1.62
CA GLY A 156 3.42 -9.44 -1.79
C GLY A 156 2.75 -8.66 -2.94
N ASN A 157 2.26 -7.44 -2.66
CA ASN A 157 1.56 -6.58 -3.63
C ASN A 157 2.46 -5.85 -4.65
N PHE A 158 3.75 -6.15 -4.69
CA PHE A 158 4.75 -5.60 -5.62
C PHE A 158 5.02 -4.08 -5.51
N GLY A 159 4.30 -3.33 -4.69
CA GLY A 159 4.41 -1.85 -4.64
C GLY A 159 5.80 -1.34 -4.26
N ASN A 160 6.45 -1.94 -3.26
CA ASN A 160 7.79 -1.52 -2.84
C ASN A 160 8.86 -1.89 -3.90
N MET A 161 8.77 -3.09 -4.52
CA MET A 161 9.66 -3.47 -5.62
C MET A 161 9.47 -2.56 -6.84
N LEU A 162 8.22 -2.21 -7.18
CA LEU A 162 7.93 -1.27 -8.26
C LEU A 162 8.52 0.12 -8.00
N ALA A 163 8.52 0.58 -6.74
CA ALA A 163 9.19 1.82 -6.37
C ALA A 163 10.71 1.75 -6.56
N ALA A 164 11.34 0.59 -6.28
CA ALA A 164 12.75 0.35 -6.57
C ALA A 164 13.02 0.37 -8.09
N TYR A 165 12.14 -0.22 -8.87
CA TYR A 165 12.21 -0.18 -10.32
C TYR A 165 12.12 1.26 -10.83
N TYR A 166 11.18 2.06 -10.35
CA TYR A 166 11.08 3.48 -10.71
C TYR A 166 12.31 4.27 -10.28
N ALA A 167 12.91 3.96 -9.12
CA ALA A 167 14.17 4.56 -8.72
C ALA A 167 15.28 4.30 -9.76
N SER A 168 15.37 3.08 -10.30
CA SER A 168 16.34 2.77 -11.36
C SER A 168 16.05 3.51 -12.66
N GLN A 169 14.77 3.68 -13.03
CA GLN A 169 14.40 4.41 -14.24
C GLN A 169 14.74 5.91 -14.18
N ILE A 170 14.82 6.48 -12.98
CA ILE A 170 15.25 7.88 -12.77
C ILE A 170 16.74 8.00 -12.48
N GLY A 171 17.52 6.92 -12.61
CA GLY A 171 18.99 6.95 -12.61
C GLY A 171 19.67 6.30 -11.41
N LEU A 172 18.97 5.64 -10.49
CA LEU A 172 19.62 4.86 -9.43
C LEU A 172 20.37 3.66 -10.05
N PRO A 173 21.68 3.50 -9.79
CA PRO A 173 22.45 2.39 -10.34
C PRO A 173 22.05 1.06 -9.67
N VAL A 174 21.30 0.22 -10.38
CA VAL A 174 20.86 -1.09 -9.92
C VAL A 174 21.37 -2.18 -10.85
N ALA A 175 22.08 -3.15 -10.28
CA ALA A 175 22.58 -4.31 -11.01
C ALA A 175 21.52 -5.41 -11.11
N GLN A 176 20.80 -5.67 -10.01
CA GLN A 176 19.81 -6.73 -9.97
C GLN A 176 18.69 -6.43 -8.97
N PHE A 177 17.45 -6.79 -9.36
CA PHE A 177 16.30 -6.87 -8.46
C PHE A 177 16.05 -8.32 -8.05
N VAL A 178 15.87 -8.56 -6.76
CA VAL A 178 15.51 -9.88 -6.22
C VAL A 178 14.13 -9.77 -5.54
N VAL A 179 13.15 -10.39 -6.15
CA VAL A 179 11.77 -10.48 -5.63
C VAL A 179 11.67 -11.69 -4.73
N ALA A 180 11.79 -11.48 -3.42
CA ALA A 180 11.68 -12.57 -2.45
C ALA A 180 10.23 -12.84 -2.10
N SER A 181 9.79 -14.09 -2.13
CA SER A 181 8.43 -14.52 -1.76
C SER A 181 8.46 -15.63 -0.72
N ASN A 182 7.35 -15.77 0.03
CA ASN A 182 7.11 -16.92 0.88
C ASN A 182 6.47 -18.06 0.06
N GLU A 183 5.78 -18.99 0.73
CA GLU A 183 5.08 -20.08 0.05
C GLU A 183 3.98 -19.63 -0.93
N ASN A 184 3.49 -18.40 -0.82
CA ASN A 184 2.59 -17.77 -1.79
C ASN A 184 3.43 -17.17 -2.94
N ASN A 185 4.07 -18.02 -3.71
CA ASN A 185 5.17 -17.69 -4.64
C ASN A 185 4.72 -17.32 -6.06
N VAL A 186 3.54 -16.75 -6.24
CA VAL A 186 2.99 -16.40 -7.57
C VAL A 186 3.94 -15.54 -8.42
N LEU A 187 4.65 -14.61 -7.79
CA LEU A 187 5.62 -13.75 -8.49
C LEU A 187 6.87 -14.53 -8.94
N THR A 188 7.37 -15.44 -8.10
CA THR A 188 8.51 -16.30 -8.46
C THR A 188 8.20 -17.11 -9.72
N ASP A 189 7.04 -17.75 -9.74
CA ASP A 189 6.64 -18.55 -10.90
C ASP A 189 6.39 -17.68 -12.12
N PHE A 190 5.77 -16.51 -11.95
CA PHE A 190 5.57 -15.55 -13.04
C PHE A 190 6.90 -15.12 -13.68
N PHE A 191 7.89 -14.70 -12.89
CA PHE A 191 9.18 -14.26 -13.43
C PHE A 191 9.98 -15.40 -14.07
N ASN A 192 9.78 -16.65 -13.61
CA ASN A 192 10.42 -17.82 -14.21
C ASN A 192 9.74 -18.32 -15.49
N THR A 193 8.41 -18.18 -15.59
CA THR A 193 7.63 -18.83 -16.67
C THR A 193 6.95 -17.84 -17.63
N GLY A 194 6.81 -16.57 -17.25
CA GLY A 194 6.02 -15.57 -17.96
C GLY A 194 4.51 -15.73 -17.78
N THR A 195 4.05 -16.73 -17.00
CA THR A 195 2.63 -17.00 -16.80
C THR A 195 2.19 -16.58 -15.41
N TYR A 196 1.22 -15.67 -15.33
CA TYR A 196 0.65 -15.23 -14.05
C TYR A 196 -0.60 -16.05 -13.69
N ASP A 197 -0.41 -17.12 -12.91
CA ASP A 197 -1.50 -18.00 -12.47
C ASP A 197 -2.12 -17.48 -11.18
N ARG A 198 -3.42 -17.13 -11.23
CA ARG A 198 -4.23 -16.67 -10.09
C ARG A 198 -4.98 -17.82 -9.38
N GLN A 199 -5.04 -19.00 -9.99
CA GLN A 199 -5.78 -20.16 -9.45
C GLN A 199 -4.88 -20.99 -8.54
N ARG A 200 -4.60 -20.46 -7.35
CA ARG A 200 -3.67 -21.08 -6.38
C ARG A 200 -4.32 -21.25 -5.02
N THR A 201 -3.86 -22.25 -4.29
CA THR A 201 -4.24 -22.43 -2.89
C THR A 201 -3.55 -21.38 -2.03
N PHE A 202 -4.34 -20.60 -1.30
CA PHE A 202 -3.81 -19.63 -0.32
C PHE A 202 -3.16 -20.38 0.86
N LYS A 203 -1.96 -19.97 1.22
CA LYS A 203 -1.22 -20.51 2.35
C LYS A 203 -1.04 -19.45 3.42
N VAL A 204 -1.49 -19.77 4.63
CA VAL A 204 -1.30 -18.91 5.80
C VAL A 204 0.10 -19.13 6.35
N THR A 205 0.89 -18.05 6.41
CA THR A 205 2.25 -18.09 6.97
C THR A 205 2.37 -17.21 8.22
N ASN A 206 3.54 -17.20 8.84
CA ASN A 206 3.84 -16.30 9.97
C ASN A 206 4.13 -14.85 9.51
N ALA A 207 4.00 -14.55 8.21
CA ALA A 207 4.17 -13.22 7.62
C ALA A 207 2.91 -12.82 6.83
N PRO A 208 1.75 -12.64 7.47
CA PRO A 208 0.45 -12.46 6.80
C PRO A 208 0.41 -11.25 5.85
N ALA A 209 1.22 -10.24 6.07
CA ALA A 209 1.34 -9.09 5.16
C ALA A 209 1.91 -9.45 3.78
N MET A 210 2.59 -10.61 3.67
CA MET A 210 3.16 -11.15 2.43
C MET A 210 2.34 -12.30 1.84
N ASP A 211 1.28 -12.74 2.52
CA ASP A 211 0.38 -13.80 2.06
C ASP A 211 -0.57 -13.23 1.00
N ILE A 212 -0.08 -13.09 -0.21
CA ILE A 212 -0.77 -12.45 -1.33
C ILE A 212 -0.75 -13.38 -2.55
N LEU A 213 -1.91 -13.68 -3.11
CA LEU A 213 -2.04 -14.43 -4.36
C LEU A 213 -2.19 -13.53 -5.59
N VAL A 214 -2.74 -12.34 -5.41
CA VAL A 214 -2.92 -11.37 -6.51
C VAL A 214 -2.16 -10.10 -6.21
N SER A 215 -1.02 -9.95 -6.88
CA SER A 215 -0.09 -8.83 -6.71
C SER A 215 -0.62 -7.60 -7.46
N SER A 216 -1.21 -6.66 -6.72
CA SER A 216 -2.02 -5.55 -7.27
C SER A 216 -1.23 -4.49 -8.05
N ASN A 217 0.11 -4.46 -7.95
CA ASN A 217 0.94 -3.49 -8.66
C ASN A 217 1.76 -4.09 -9.80
N LEU A 218 1.68 -5.40 -10.03
CA LEU A 218 2.41 -6.04 -11.12
C LEU A 218 1.99 -5.50 -12.50
N GLU A 219 0.72 -5.14 -12.66
CA GLU A 219 0.17 -4.56 -13.90
C GLU A 219 0.79 -3.21 -14.30
N ARG A 220 1.59 -2.60 -13.43
CA ARG A 220 2.27 -1.31 -13.66
C ARG A 220 3.73 -1.46 -14.06
N LEU A 221 4.24 -2.69 -14.10
CA LEU A 221 5.56 -3.02 -14.56
C LEU A 221 5.58 -3.05 -16.10
#